data_e8d94e6a6be8f8b3c1f1dc32f8c3307b
#
_entry.id   e8d94e6a6be8f8b3c1f1dc32f8c3307b
#
_cell.length_a   1.000
_cell.length_b   1.000
_cell.length_c   1.000
_cell.angle_alpha   90.00
_cell.angle_beta   90.00
_cell.angle_gamma   90.00
#
_symmetry.space_group_name_H-M   'P 1'
#
loop_
_entity.id
_entity.type
_entity.pdbx_description
1 polymer ?
#
loop_
_entity_poly.entity_id
_entity_poly.type
_entity_poly.pdbx_seq_one_letter_code
_entity_poly.pdbx_strand_id
1 'polypeptide(L)'
;NGYNNVCKLVNASKRFMCIAKSKKNEVFVNNIRQSIISYVSHVFYYCSNSNGRNDVDGIRNEFLNQQQLYKLDQLSSVSSSYYKKDVLESTLKSTVILSLLERDIRNSISICRQQDIINYLEAENLNVLLNDICIIGDVLFNMANIPIVLVYNQFINVTILFYLIVYGMNMAISSHYYSGIWVFIWSSVVFMANNVCNQIDTPFGDEENDIELEIVLVRLKDDISIICSDNLIIT
;
A
#
# COMPACT_ATOMS: atom_id res chain seq x y z
N ASN A 1 11.81 0.76 5.18
CA ASN A 1 11.59 0.15 3.85
C ASN A 1 10.23 0.52 3.20
N GLY A 2 9.16 0.72 3.97
CA GLY A 2 7.84 1.12 3.46
C GLY A 2 7.90 2.44 2.67
N TYR A 3 8.47 3.50 3.25
CA TYR A 3 8.63 4.80 2.59
C TYR A 3 9.35 4.71 1.25
N ASN A 4 10.44 3.93 1.17
CA ASN A 4 11.20 3.77 -0.07
C ASN A 4 10.36 3.11 -1.18
N ASN A 5 9.52 2.15 -0.85
CA ASN A 5 8.63 1.50 -1.80
C ASN A 5 7.49 2.42 -2.26
N VAL A 6 6.93 3.24 -1.36
CA VAL A 6 5.96 4.29 -1.73
C VAL A 6 6.59 5.27 -2.73
N CYS A 7 7.80 5.78 -2.45
CA CYS A 7 8.52 6.67 -3.37
C CYS A 7 8.81 6.00 -4.72
N LYS A 8 9.18 4.71 -4.73
CA LYS A 8 9.39 3.96 -5.98
C LYS A 8 8.11 3.83 -6.79
N LEU A 9 6.98 3.52 -6.16
CA LEU A 9 5.68 3.41 -6.82
C LEU A 9 5.28 4.73 -7.47
N VAL A 10 5.38 5.83 -6.72
CA VAL A 10 5.11 7.19 -7.22
C VAL A 10 6.00 7.53 -8.42
N ASN A 11 7.31 7.29 -8.33
CA ASN A 11 8.25 7.59 -9.40
C ASN A 11 8.02 6.71 -10.65
N ALA A 12 7.72 5.43 -10.49
CA ALA A 12 7.39 4.53 -11.60
C ALA A 12 6.11 4.99 -12.30
N SER A 13 5.07 5.39 -11.55
CA SER A 13 3.82 5.92 -12.08
C SER A 13 4.04 7.23 -12.88
N LYS A 14 4.87 8.14 -12.38
CA LYS A 14 5.23 9.39 -13.11
C LYS A 14 5.97 9.09 -14.40
N ARG A 15 6.98 8.20 -14.38
CA ARG A 15 7.72 7.78 -15.58
C ARG A 15 6.80 7.16 -16.63
N PHE A 16 5.88 6.30 -16.20
CA PHE A 16 4.88 5.71 -17.06
C PHE A 16 4.04 6.79 -17.75
N MET A 17 3.54 7.77 -16.99
CA MET A 17 2.74 8.87 -17.54
C MET A 17 3.52 9.78 -18.48
N CYS A 18 4.80 10.06 -18.23
CA CYS A 18 5.65 10.82 -19.14
C CYS A 18 5.76 10.15 -20.52
N ILE A 19 5.94 8.83 -20.56
CA ILE A 19 6.01 8.07 -21.82
C ILE A 19 4.64 8.06 -22.50
N ALA A 20 3.56 7.82 -21.77
CA ALA A 20 2.21 7.82 -22.32
C ALA A 20 1.83 9.19 -22.94
N LYS A 21 2.17 10.30 -22.25
CA LYS A 21 1.89 11.67 -22.74
C LYS A 21 2.65 12.02 -24.02
N SER A 22 3.84 11.46 -24.23
CA SER A 22 4.63 11.73 -25.46
C SER A 22 3.87 11.40 -26.75
N LYS A 23 2.76 10.67 -26.68
CA LYS A 23 1.99 10.16 -27.83
C LYS A 23 0.91 11.09 -28.36
N LYS A 24 0.67 12.24 -27.78
CA LYS A 24 -0.32 13.24 -28.26
C LYS A 24 -1.75 12.70 -28.49
N ASN A 25 -2.08 11.50 -28.01
CA ASN A 25 -3.44 10.97 -28.06
C ASN A 25 -4.11 11.19 -26.71
N GLU A 26 -4.94 12.22 -26.63
CA GLU A 26 -5.59 12.64 -25.37
C GLU A 26 -6.49 11.56 -24.78
N VAL A 27 -7.21 10.82 -25.61
CA VAL A 27 -8.10 9.75 -25.15
C VAL A 27 -7.30 8.64 -24.47
N PHE A 28 -6.21 8.22 -25.08
CA PHE A 28 -5.30 7.22 -24.52
C PHE A 28 -4.67 7.72 -23.22
N VAL A 29 -4.14 8.94 -23.22
CA VAL A 29 -3.50 9.52 -22.04
C VAL A 29 -4.47 9.64 -20.88
N ASN A 30 -5.71 10.10 -21.11
CA ASN A 30 -6.73 10.23 -20.06
C ASN A 30 -7.17 8.88 -19.50
N ASN A 31 -7.37 7.87 -20.35
CA ASN A 31 -7.73 6.53 -19.90
C ASN A 31 -6.64 5.91 -19.04
N ILE A 32 -5.39 5.98 -19.49
CA ILE A 32 -4.24 5.49 -18.74
C ILE A 32 -4.05 6.25 -17.43
N ARG A 33 -4.17 7.58 -17.47
CA ARG A 33 -4.10 8.44 -16.28
C ARG A 33 -5.08 7.97 -15.21
N GLN A 34 -6.34 7.82 -15.59
CA GLN A 34 -7.38 7.37 -14.65
C GLN A 34 -7.08 5.99 -14.09
N SER A 35 -6.67 5.05 -14.93
CA SER A 35 -6.38 3.68 -14.50
C SER A 35 -5.16 3.59 -13.57
N ILE A 36 -4.09 4.33 -13.83
CA ILE A 36 -2.89 4.37 -12.96
C ILE A 36 -3.21 5.03 -11.62
N ILE A 37 -3.93 6.16 -11.62
CA ILE A 37 -4.36 6.81 -10.37
C ILE A 37 -5.24 5.88 -9.57
N SER A 38 -6.20 5.19 -10.21
CA SER A 38 -7.07 4.22 -9.55
C SER A 38 -6.29 3.06 -8.95
N TYR A 39 -5.28 2.53 -9.68
CA TYR A 39 -4.42 1.45 -9.19
C TYR A 39 -3.65 1.88 -7.94
N VAL A 40 -2.93 3.01 -8.00
CA VAL A 40 -2.13 3.50 -6.87
C VAL A 40 -3.02 3.89 -5.69
N SER A 41 -4.16 4.53 -5.94
CA SER A 41 -5.14 4.86 -4.90
C SER A 41 -5.63 3.62 -4.18
N HIS A 42 -5.91 2.54 -4.91
CA HIS A 42 -6.35 1.29 -4.31
C HIS A 42 -5.28 0.63 -3.46
N VAL A 43 -4.02 0.62 -3.93
CA VAL A 43 -2.87 0.11 -3.15
C VAL A 43 -2.70 0.93 -1.86
N PHE A 44 -2.69 2.26 -1.94
CA PHE A 44 -2.48 3.12 -0.77
C PHE A 44 -3.61 3.01 0.23
N TYR A 45 -4.84 2.98 -0.25
CA TYR A 45 -5.98 2.80 0.61
C TYR A 45 -5.95 1.46 1.34
N TYR A 46 -5.63 0.39 0.64
CA TYR A 46 -5.51 -0.92 1.27
C TYR A 46 -4.43 -0.93 2.33
N CYS A 47 -3.28 -0.26 2.08
CA CYS A 47 -2.21 -0.14 3.06
C CYS A 47 -2.63 0.65 4.30
N SER A 48 -3.40 1.75 4.16
CA SER A 48 -3.86 2.56 5.28
C SER A 48 -4.97 1.89 6.11
N ASN A 49 -5.77 1.03 5.49
CA ASN A 49 -6.92 0.38 6.14
C ASN A 49 -6.64 -1.03 6.68
N SER A 50 -5.40 -1.50 6.63
CA SER A 50 -5.02 -2.81 7.16
C SER A 50 -5.37 -3.01 8.64
N ASN A 51 -5.60 -1.91 9.37
CA ASN A 51 -5.98 -1.90 10.80
C ASN A 51 -7.49 -2.04 11.07
N GLY A 52 -8.30 -2.48 10.09
CA GLY A 52 -9.67 -2.95 10.36
C GLY A 52 -10.79 -1.94 10.20
N ARG A 53 -10.59 -0.82 9.51
CA ARG A 53 -11.69 0.07 9.10
C ARG A 53 -12.30 -0.43 7.79
N ASN A 54 -13.50 -1.01 7.89
CA ASN A 54 -14.26 -1.68 6.83
C ASN A 54 -14.97 -0.71 5.86
N ASP A 55 -14.37 0.34 5.37
CA ASP A 55 -15.03 1.20 4.37
C ASP A 55 -14.54 0.94 2.94
N VAL A 56 -14.56 -0.34 2.57
CA VAL A 56 -14.25 -0.80 1.20
C VAL A 56 -15.29 -0.27 0.20
N ASP A 57 -16.52 -0.03 0.64
CA ASP A 57 -17.62 0.38 -0.24
C ASP A 57 -17.55 1.87 -0.66
N GLY A 58 -17.02 2.75 0.19
CA GLY A 58 -16.85 4.17 -0.16
C GLY A 58 -15.88 4.37 -1.32
N ILE A 59 -14.76 3.63 -1.33
CA ILE A 59 -13.72 3.76 -2.34
C ILE A 59 -14.10 3.09 -3.63
N ARG A 60 -14.82 1.98 -3.54
CA ARG A 60 -15.38 1.28 -4.68
C ARG A 60 -16.10 2.25 -5.62
N ASN A 61 -16.87 3.18 -5.06
CA ASN A 61 -17.67 4.13 -5.83
C ASN A 61 -16.86 5.35 -6.34
N GLU A 62 -15.76 5.70 -5.67
CA GLU A 62 -14.97 6.87 -6.01
C GLU A 62 -13.91 6.60 -7.10
N PHE A 63 -13.36 5.38 -7.15
CA PHE A 63 -12.21 5.07 -8.00
C PHE A 63 -12.49 4.09 -9.15
N LEU A 64 -13.62 3.40 -9.16
CA LEU A 64 -13.96 2.43 -10.19
C LEU A 64 -15.01 2.97 -11.15
N ASN A 65 -14.78 2.77 -12.46
CA ASN A 65 -15.79 3.04 -13.48
C ASN A 65 -16.98 2.09 -13.32
N GLN A 66 -18.19 2.53 -13.74
CA GLN A 66 -19.41 1.70 -13.67
C GLN A 66 -19.25 0.31 -14.31
N GLN A 67 -18.45 0.19 -15.36
CA GLN A 67 -18.15 -1.12 -15.97
C GLN A 67 -17.26 -2.01 -15.09
N GLN A 68 -16.33 -1.41 -14.37
CA GLN A 68 -15.44 -2.11 -13.42
C GLN A 68 -16.24 -2.53 -12.18
N LEU A 69 -17.13 -1.66 -11.69
CA LEU A 69 -18.08 -1.97 -10.62
C LEU A 69 -18.98 -3.16 -10.98
N TYR A 70 -19.56 -3.16 -12.18
CA TYR A 70 -20.42 -4.26 -12.64
C TYR A 70 -19.65 -5.59 -12.74
N LYS A 71 -18.41 -5.58 -13.24
CA LYS A 71 -17.57 -6.79 -13.27
C LYS A 71 -17.22 -7.27 -11.85
N LEU A 72 -16.98 -6.35 -10.92
CA LEU A 72 -16.68 -6.67 -9.53
C LEU A 72 -17.89 -7.32 -8.84
N ASP A 73 -19.09 -6.80 -9.09
CA ASP A 73 -20.34 -7.36 -8.55
C ASP A 73 -20.62 -8.77 -9.07
N GLN A 74 -20.35 -9.05 -10.33
CA GLN A 74 -20.44 -10.41 -10.86
C GLN A 74 -19.45 -11.37 -10.20
N LEU A 75 -18.21 -10.92 -9.92
CA LEU A 75 -17.20 -11.76 -9.26
C LEU A 75 -17.51 -11.97 -7.77
N SER A 76 -18.05 -10.96 -7.10
CA SER A 76 -18.43 -11.06 -5.68
C SER A 76 -19.59 -12.03 -5.46
N SER A 77 -20.53 -12.11 -6.40
CA SER A 77 -21.63 -13.08 -6.34
C SER A 77 -21.18 -14.54 -6.47
N VAL A 78 -20.06 -14.79 -7.14
CA VAL A 78 -19.47 -16.13 -7.29
C VAL A 78 -18.65 -16.53 -6.08
N SER A 79 -17.95 -15.57 -5.44
CA SER A 79 -17.04 -15.86 -4.30
C SER A 79 -17.78 -16.01 -2.97
N SER A 80 -18.95 -15.40 -2.81
CA SER A 80 -19.70 -15.40 -1.54
C SER A 80 -20.16 -16.79 -1.09
N SER A 81 -20.19 -17.79 -1.98
CA SER A 81 -20.59 -19.15 -1.66
C SER A 81 -19.50 -20.01 -0.99
N TYR A 82 -18.23 -19.59 -1.05
CA TYR A 82 -17.09 -20.41 -0.62
C TYR A 82 -16.35 -19.94 0.64
N TYR A 83 -16.42 -18.66 1.04
CA TYR A 83 -15.58 -18.13 2.11
C TYR A 83 -16.35 -17.35 3.18
N LYS A 84 -16.32 -17.87 4.40
CA LYS A 84 -17.04 -17.38 5.58
C LYS A 84 -16.13 -16.63 6.57
N LYS A 85 -15.15 -15.82 6.12
CA LYS A 85 -14.32 -14.99 7.01
C LYS A 85 -14.08 -13.62 6.39
N ASP A 86 -14.62 -12.60 7.02
CA ASP A 86 -14.64 -11.20 6.56
C ASP A 86 -13.29 -10.62 6.12
N VAL A 87 -12.19 -10.96 6.82
CA VAL A 87 -10.84 -10.45 6.50
C VAL A 87 -10.26 -11.09 5.23
N LEU A 88 -10.46 -12.39 5.03
CA LEU A 88 -9.99 -13.10 3.85
C LEU A 88 -10.77 -12.66 2.60
N GLU A 89 -12.03 -12.34 2.77
CA GLU A 89 -12.89 -11.85 1.70
C GLU A 89 -12.49 -10.45 1.23
N SER A 90 -12.16 -9.53 2.13
CA SER A 90 -11.70 -8.18 1.79
C SER A 90 -10.35 -8.20 1.05
N THR A 91 -9.42 -9.05 1.49
CA THR A 91 -8.12 -9.23 0.85
C THR A 91 -8.25 -9.80 -0.56
N LEU A 92 -9.10 -10.84 -0.72
CA LEU A 92 -9.37 -11.43 -2.05
C LEU A 92 -10.05 -10.44 -2.99
N LYS A 93 -11.01 -9.64 -2.50
CA LYS A 93 -11.64 -8.59 -3.31
C LYS A 93 -10.62 -7.56 -3.77
N SER A 94 -9.71 -7.14 -2.90
CA SER A 94 -8.67 -6.15 -3.23
C SER A 94 -7.67 -6.67 -4.26
N THR A 95 -7.21 -7.92 -4.16
CA THR A 95 -6.32 -8.52 -5.16
C THR A 95 -6.98 -8.67 -6.52
N VAL A 96 -8.27 -9.02 -6.55
CA VAL A 96 -9.05 -9.09 -7.79
C VAL A 96 -9.18 -7.71 -8.43
N ILE A 97 -9.45 -6.66 -7.65
CA ILE A 97 -9.53 -5.28 -8.15
C ILE A 97 -8.20 -4.86 -8.80
N LEU A 98 -7.07 -5.09 -8.12
CA LEU A 98 -5.75 -4.77 -8.66
C LEU A 98 -5.48 -5.50 -9.98
N SER A 99 -5.81 -6.79 -10.06
CA SER A 99 -5.65 -7.59 -11.28
C SER A 99 -6.56 -7.11 -12.42
N LEU A 100 -7.76 -6.62 -12.11
CA LEU A 100 -8.67 -6.03 -13.11
C LEU A 100 -8.13 -4.71 -13.65
N LEU A 101 -7.63 -3.83 -12.78
CA LEU A 101 -7.03 -2.56 -13.16
C LEU A 101 -5.77 -2.77 -14.01
N GLU A 102 -4.90 -3.69 -13.61
CA GLU A 102 -3.72 -4.07 -14.39
C GLU A 102 -4.11 -4.55 -15.80
N ARG A 103 -5.09 -5.46 -15.88
CA ARG A 103 -5.59 -5.97 -17.17
C ARG A 103 -6.14 -4.86 -18.05
N ASP A 104 -6.89 -3.91 -17.48
CA ASP A 104 -7.48 -2.81 -18.23
C ASP A 104 -6.40 -1.86 -18.78
N ILE A 105 -5.30 -1.63 -18.03
CA ILE A 105 -4.14 -0.87 -18.49
C ILE A 105 -3.44 -1.61 -19.65
N ARG A 106 -3.18 -2.92 -19.51
CA ARG A 106 -2.56 -3.74 -20.57
C ARG A 106 -3.41 -3.77 -21.84
N ASN A 107 -4.74 -3.89 -21.69
CA ASN A 107 -5.65 -3.83 -22.81
C ASN A 107 -5.60 -2.47 -23.52
N SER A 108 -5.54 -1.37 -22.79
CA SER A 108 -5.41 -0.03 -23.35
C SER A 108 -4.11 0.13 -24.16
N ILE A 109 -2.99 -0.37 -23.65
CA ILE A 109 -1.71 -0.41 -24.37
C ILE A 109 -1.83 -1.26 -25.66
N SER A 110 -2.45 -2.43 -25.56
CA SER A 110 -2.64 -3.35 -26.71
C SER A 110 -3.50 -2.74 -27.81
N ILE A 111 -4.61 -2.09 -27.45
CA ILE A 111 -5.50 -1.40 -28.39
C ILE A 111 -4.75 -0.27 -29.12
N CYS A 112 -4.02 0.54 -28.38
CA CYS A 112 -3.25 1.64 -28.98
C CYS A 112 -2.11 1.14 -29.89
N ARG A 113 -1.53 -0.02 -29.59
CA ARG A 113 -0.60 -0.69 -30.50
C ARG A 113 -1.29 -1.17 -31.78
N GLN A 114 -2.48 -1.76 -31.67
CA GLN A 114 -3.25 -2.23 -32.84
C GLN A 114 -3.71 -1.05 -33.73
N GLN A 115 -3.89 0.12 -33.17
CA GLN A 115 -4.24 1.36 -33.87
C GLN A 115 -3.03 2.14 -34.39
N ASP A 116 -1.81 1.59 -34.30
CA ASP A 116 -0.56 2.22 -34.70
C ASP A 116 -0.28 3.58 -34.00
N ILE A 117 -0.92 3.86 -32.87
CA ILE A 117 -0.68 5.04 -32.03
C ILE A 117 0.67 4.94 -31.33
N ILE A 118 1.05 3.73 -30.92
CA ILE A 118 2.34 3.41 -30.30
C ILE A 118 3.01 2.27 -31.07
N ASN A 119 4.34 2.35 -31.21
CA ASN A 119 5.09 1.29 -31.85
C ASN A 119 5.35 0.11 -30.89
N TYR A 120 5.90 -1.00 -31.42
CA TYR A 120 6.15 -2.21 -30.62
C TYR A 120 7.09 -1.95 -29.44
N LEU A 121 8.19 -1.23 -29.66
CA LEU A 121 9.19 -0.97 -28.61
C LEU A 121 8.63 -0.09 -27.49
N GLU A 122 7.77 0.84 -27.84
CA GLU A 122 7.10 1.70 -26.86
C GLU A 122 6.06 0.95 -26.04
N ALA A 123 5.29 0.07 -26.68
CA ALA A 123 4.36 -0.79 -25.97
C ALA A 123 5.10 -1.72 -24.99
N GLU A 124 6.26 -2.24 -25.40
CA GLU A 124 7.12 -3.07 -24.55
C GLU A 124 7.63 -2.26 -23.35
N ASN A 125 8.16 -1.05 -23.57
CA ASN A 125 8.63 -0.18 -22.49
C ASN A 125 7.51 0.17 -21.50
N LEU A 126 6.29 0.45 -21.98
CA LEU A 126 5.14 0.69 -21.11
C LEU A 126 4.76 -0.56 -20.31
N ASN A 127 4.82 -1.75 -20.91
CA ASN A 127 4.56 -2.99 -20.20
C ASN A 127 5.61 -3.30 -19.13
N VAL A 128 6.89 -3.01 -19.38
CA VAL A 128 7.97 -3.15 -18.39
C VAL A 128 7.73 -2.23 -17.20
N LEU A 129 7.42 -0.94 -17.45
CA LEU A 129 7.12 0.00 -16.38
C LEU A 129 5.84 -0.37 -15.60
N LEU A 130 4.83 -0.90 -16.29
CA LEU A 130 3.63 -1.41 -15.62
C LEU A 130 3.98 -2.60 -14.72
N ASN A 131 4.83 -3.51 -15.17
CA ASN A 131 5.32 -4.60 -14.32
C ASN A 131 6.03 -4.08 -13.07
N ASP A 132 6.88 -3.06 -13.20
CA ASP A 132 7.55 -2.45 -12.05
C ASP A 132 6.52 -1.86 -11.07
N ILE A 133 5.49 -1.17 -11.57
CA ILE A 133 4.40 -0.63 -10.75
C ILE A 133 3.68 -1.76 -10.01
N CYS A 134 3.33 -2.84 -10.71
CA CYS A 134 2.62 -3.98 -10.12
C CYS A 134 3.48 -4.69 -9.06
N ILE A 135 4.75 -4.97 -9.35
CA ILE A 135 5.67 -5.61 -8.39
C ILE A 135 5.81 -4.77 -7.11
N ILE A 136 5.96 -3.45 -7.25
CA ILE A 136 6.08 -2.56 -6.09
C ILE A 136 4.74 -2.49 -5.34
N GLY A 137 3.62 -2.44 -6.06
CA GLY A 137 2.28 -2.48 -5.49
C GLY A 137 2.04 -3.76 -4.67
N ASP A 138 2.43 -4.91 -5.20
CA ASP A 138 2.34 -6.21 -4.51
C ASP A 138 3.23 -6.26 -3.26
N VAL A 139 4.43 -5.67 -3.32
CA VAL A 139 5.31 -5.57 -2.14
C VAL A 139 4.65 -4.73 -1.05
N LEU A 140 4.07 -3.58 -1.38
CA LEU A 140 3.36 -2.73 -0.41
C LEU A 140 2.13 -3.44 0.16
N PHE A 141 1.36 -4.08 -0.71
CA PHE A 141 0.19 -4.87 -0.32
C PHE A 141 0.56 -6.02 0.63
N ASN A 142 1.64 -6.74 0.33
CA ASN A 142 2.14 -7.80 1.20
C ASN A 142 2.68 -7.26 2.52
N MET A 143 3.34 -6.10 2.53
CA MET A 143 3.80 -5.45 3.76
C MET A 143 2.64 -5.07 4.68
N ALA A 144 1.51 -4.64 4.11
CA ALA A 144 0.30 -4.32 4.87
C ALA A 144 -0.42 -5.57 5.39
N ASN A 145 -0.30 -6.69 4.65
CA ASN A 145 -0.99 -7.94 4.97
C ASN A 145 -0.19 -8.95 5.77
N ILE A 146 1.13 -8.78 5.90
CA ILE A 146 1.90 -9.69 6.74
C ILE A 146 1.50 -9.39 8.20
N PRO A 147 0.59 -10.19 8.81
CA PRO A 147 0.41 -10.09 10.23
C PRO A 147 1.77 -10.52 10.80
N ILE A 148 2.43 -9.64 11.49
CA ILE A 148 3.45 -10.11 12.44
C ILE A 148 2.73 -11.15 13.25
N VAL A 149 3.21 -12.37 13.15
CA VAL A 149 2.49 -13.54 13.67
C VAL A 149 2.10 -13.19 15.09
N LEU A 150 0.82 -13.06 15.39
CA LEU A 150 0.30 -12.65 16.71
C LEU A 150 1.01 -13.43 17.84
N VAL A 151 1.37 -14.68 17.55
CA VAL A 151 2.17 -15.56 18.39
C VAL A 151 3.59 -14.99 18.65
N TYR A 152 4.22 -14.35 17.67
CA TYR A 152 5.56 -13.77 17.85
C TYR A 152 5.52 -12.56 18.78
N ASN A 153 4.54 -11.68 18.60
CA ASN A 153 4.35 -10.51 19.45
C ASN A 153 3.98 -10.92 20.89
N GLN A 154 3.12 -11.93 21.05
CA GLN A 154 2.81 -12.51 22.35
C GLN A 154 4.05 -13.15 23.01
N PHE A 155 4.86 -13.88 22.22
CA PHE A 155 6.09 -14.50 22.71
C PHE A 155 7.10 -13.45 23.20
N ILE A 156 7.30 -12.36 22.45
CA ILE A 156 8.18 -11.25 22.87
C ILE A 156 7.67 -10.65 24.17
N ASN A 157 6.38 -10.33 24.28
CA ASN A 157 5.80 -9.73 25.47
C ASN A 157 5.93 -10.63 26.70
N VAL A 158 5.70 -11.93 26.56
CA VAL A 158 5.89 -12.92 27.64
C VAL A 158 7.37 -13.02 28.04
N THR A 159 8.28 -13.00 27.05
CA THR A 159 9.72 -13.06 27.29
C THR A 159 10.21 -11.82 28.04
N ILE A 160 9.75 -10.62 27.66
CA ILE A 160 10.05 -9.37 28.36
C ILE A 160 9.56 -9.44 29.80
N LEU A 161 8.32 -9.87 30.03
CA LEU A 161 7.74 -10.01 31.37
C LEU A 161 8.57 -10.97 32.24
N PHE A 162 8.91 -12.13 31.70
CA PHE A 162 9.75 -13.11 32.39
C PHE A 162 11.13 -12.54 32.74
N TYR A 163 11.77 -11.89 31.79
CA TYR A 163 13.05 -11.22 31.99
C TYR A 163 12.98 -10.18 33.12
N LEU A 164 11.94 -9.34 33.16
CA LEU A 164 11.78 -8.32 34.19
C LEU A 164 11.55 -8.92 35.57
N ILE A 165 10.85 -10.05 35.68
CA ILE A 165 10.66 -10.77 36.95
C ILE A 165 12.01 -11.28 37.46
N VAL A 166 12.78 -11.98 36.63
CA VAL A 166 14.11 -12.49 37.01
C VAL A 166 15.07 -11.38 37.34
N TYR A 167 15.06 -10.28 36.58
CA TYR A 167 15.85 -9.10 36.87
C TYR A 167 15.48 -8.46 38.21
N GLY A 168 14.19 -8.33 38.51
CA GLY A 168 13.68 -7.79 39.76
C GLY A 168 14.09 -8.64 40.95
N MET A 169 14.04 -9.96 40.85
CA MET A 169 14.51 -10.88 41.89
C MET A 169 16.03 -10.73 42.15
N ASN A 170 16.82 -10.61 41.11
CA ASN A 170 18.27 -10.42 41.20
C ASN A 170 18.63 -9.08 41.83
N MET A 171 17.93 -8.01 41.47
CA MET A 171 18.12 -6.68 42.05
C MET A 171 17.67 -6.60 43.51
N ALA A 172 16.64 -7.32 43.91
CA ALA A 172 16.18 -7.41 45.29
C ALA A 172 17.29 -7.98 46.22
N ILE A 173 18.00 -8.97 45.72
CA ILE A 173 19.15 -9.59 46.47
C ILE A 173 20.34 -8.64 46.53
N SER A 174 20.64 -7.92 45.46
CA SER A 174 21.86 -7.11 45.32
C SER A 174 21.74 -5.71 45.94
N SER A 175 20.60 -5.03 45.82
CA SER A 175 20.44 -3.59 46.09
C SER A 175 19.40 -3.27 47.16
N HIS A 176 18.79 -4.27 47.79
CA HIS A 176 17.82 -4.14 48.89
C HIS A 176 16.79 -3.00 48.66
N TYR A 177 16.89 -1.90 49.43
CA TYR A 177 15.91 -0.80 49.38
C TYR A 177 15.86 -0.05 48.04
N TYR A 178 16.96 0.00 47.28
CA TYR A 178 17.02 0.70 45.97
C TYR A 178 16.58 -0.16 44.79
N SER A 179 16.32 -1.44 45.01
CA SER A 179 15.93 -2.38 43.95
C SER A 179 14.71 -1.93 43.17
N GLY A 180 13.70 -1.39 43.86
CA GLY A 180 12.46 -0.93 43.24
C GLY A 180 12.68 0.20 42.22
N ILE A 181 13.57 1.17 42.55
CA ILE A 181 13.88 2.28 41.65
C ILE A 181 14.60 1.77 40.39
N TRP A 182 15.57 0.88 40.55
CA TRP A 182 16.32 0.31 39.44
C TRP A 182 15.44 -0.54 38.53
N VAL A 183 14.56 -1.38 39.09
CA VAL A 183 13.63 -2.19 38.34
C VAL A 183 12.64 -1.29 37.59
N PHE A 184 12.14 -0.22 38.19
CA PHE A 184 11.22 0.71 37.54
C PHE A 184 11.89 1.42 36.35
N ILE A 185 13.11 1.96 36.52
CA ILE A 185 13.84 2.64 35.44
C ILE A 185 14.06 1.66 34.26
N TRP A 186 14.57 0.45 34.56
CA TRP A 186 14.90 -0.52 33.55
C TRP A 186 13.66 -1.07 32.82
N SER A 187 12.59 -1.35 33.55
CA SER A 187 11.33 -1.76 32.92
C SER A 187 10.76 -0.69 32.00
N SER A 188 10.83 0.59 32.39
CA SER A 188 10.38 1.70 31.56
C SER A 188 11.16 1.77 30.25
N VAL A 189 12.49 1.59 30.28
CA VAL A 189 13.33 1.57 29.07
C VAL A 189 12.96 0.39 28.16
N VAL A 190 12.77 -0.81 28.73
CA VAL A 190 12.45 -2.01 27.95
C VAL A 190 11.06 -1.89 27.32
N PHE A 191 10.04 -1.40 28.05
CA PHE A 191 8.70 -1.18 27.51
C PHE A 191 8.69 -0.07 26.46
N MET A 192 9.45 1.01 26.66
CA MET A 192 9.57 2.08 25.66
C MET A 192 10.20 1.54 24.37
N ALA A 193 11.27 0.74 24.46
CA ALA A 193 11.90 0.11 23.31
C ALA A 193 10.93 -0.84 22.59
N ASN A 194 10.16 -1.65 23.32
CA ASN A 194 9.15 -2.53 22.74
C ASN A 194 8.04 -1.76 22.02
N ASN A 195 7.58 -0.64 22.59
CA ASN A 195 6.59 0.22 21.93
C ASN A 195 7.13 0.83 20.63
N VAL A 196 8.37 1.32 20.63
CA VAL A 196 9.00 1.86 19.41
C VAL A 196 9.12 0.76 18.35
N CYS A 197 9.51 -0.46 18.73
CA CYS A 197 9.54 -1.58 17.78
C CYS A 197 8.16 -1.86 17.18
N ASN A 198 7.11 -1.88 17.99
CA ASN A 198 5.73 -2.11 17.51
C ASN A 198 5.25 -1.01 16.54
N GLN A 199 5.64 0.27 16.79
CA GLN A 199 5.31 1.37 15.87
C GLN A 199 6.04 1.26 14.52
N ILE A 200 7.28 0.77 14.51
CA ILE A 200 8.04 0.57 13.26
C ILE A 200 7.46 -0.58 12.41
N ASP A 201 6.80 -1.55 13.05
CA ASP A 201 6.24 -2.73 12.38
C ASP A 201 4.97 -2.41 11.56
N THR A 202 4.26 -1.33 11.87
CA THR A 202 3.05 -0.86 11.14
C THR A 202 3.30 0.50 10.51
N PRO A 203 4.02 0.59 9.37
CA PRO A 203 4.42 1.89 8.80
C PRO A 203 3.29 2.67 8.13
N PHE A 204 2.10 2.08 8.02
CA PHE A 204 0.93 2.65 7.34
C PHE A 204 -0.24 2.68 8.32
N GLY A 205 -0.42 3.76 9.04
CA GLY A 205 -1.48 3.89 10.03
C GLY A 205 -1.86 5.36 10.25
N ASP A 206 -2.49 5.63 11.40
CA ASP A 206 -2.96 6.97 11.79
C ASP A 206 -2.05 7.58 12.90
N GLU A 207 -0.86 7.01 13.17
CA GLU A 207 0.05 7.52 14.20
C GLU A 207 0.96 8.65 13.66
N GLU A 208 1.45 9.52 14.54
CA GLU A 208 2.28 10.69 14.15
C GLU A 208 3.55 10.34 13.35
N ASN A 209 4.04 9.11 13.46
CA ASN A 209 5.22 8.62 12.74
C ASN A 209 4.90 7.83 11.47
N ASP A 210 3.62 7.65 11.16
CA ASP A 210 3.19 6.88 10.00
C ASP A 210 3.29 7.70 8.71
N ILE A 211 3.34 6.96 7.59
CA ILE A 211 3.39 7.58 6.28
C ILE A 211 1.97 8.01 5.89
N GLU A 212 1.74 9.31 5.79
CA GLU A 212 0.47 9.87 5.34
C GLU A 212 0.26 9.60 3.83
N LEU A 213 -0.22 8.41 3.51
CA LEU A 213 -0.41 7.95 2.13
C LEU A 213 -1.40 8.83 1.36
N GLU A 214 -2.35 9.46 2.04
CA GLU A 214 -3.32 10.38 1.43
C GLU A 214 -2.63 11.62 0.86
N ILE A 215 -1.70 12.24 1.60
CA ILE A 215 -0.93 13.39 1.12
C ILE A 215 -0.06 13.00 -0.08
N VAL A 216 0.55 11.81 -0.03
CA VAL A 216 1.36 11.30 -1.16
C VAL A 216 0.49 11.10 -2.40
N LEU A 217 -0.74 10.60 -2.23
CA LEU A 217 -1.68 10.39 -3.33
C LEU A 217 -2.14 11.72 -3.96
N VAL A 218 -2.47 12.73 -3.14
CA VAL A 218 -2.84 14.06 -3.64
C VAL A 218 -1.69 14.64 -4.46
N ARG A 219 -0.46 14.60 -3.94
CA ARG A 219 0.73 15.06 -4.70
C ARG A 219 0.93 14.29 -6.00
N LEU A 220 0.73 12.98 -6.00
CA LEU A 220 0.83 12.18 -7.23
C LEU A 220 -0.22 12.61 -8.26
N LYS A 221 -1.47 12.86 -7.84
CA LYS A 221 -2.55 13.34 -8.72
C LYS A 221 -2.18 14.69 -9.33
N ASP A 222 -1.63 15.61 -8.54
CA ASP A 222 -1.19 16.92 -9.00
C ASP A 222 -0.03 16.81 -9.99
N ASP A 223 1.00 16.03 -9.67
CA ASP A 223 2.15 15.82 -10.54
C ASP A 223 1.74 15.19 -11.89
N ILE A 224 0.87 14.19 -11.86
CA ILE A 224 0.33 13.57 -13.08
C ILE A 224 -0.50 14.59 -13.87
N SER A 225 -1.26 15.45 -13.19
CA SER A 225 -2.05 16.48 -13.86
C SER A 225 -1.14 17.52 -14.56
N ILE A 226 -0.04 17.90 -13.93
CA ILE A 226 0.98 18.77 -14.52
C ILE A 226 1.65 18.10 -15.73
N ILE A 227 2.02 16.82 -15.61
CA ILE A 227 2.60 16.05 -16.74
C ILE A 227 1.63 15.98 -17.91
N CYS A 228 0.33 15.84 -17.67
CA CYS A 228 -0.71 15.75 -18.70
C CYS A 228 -1.10 17.12 -19.26
N SER A 229 -0.87 18.24 -18.56
CA SER A 229 -1.18 19.57 -19.06
C SER A 229 -0.18 20.00 -20.13
N ASP A 230 -0.67 20.54 -21.27
CA ASP A 230 0.18 21.02 -22.36
C ASP A 230 0.85 22.39 -22.08
N ASN A 231 0.63 22.94 -20.86
CA ASN A 231 1.02 24.32 -20.51
C ASN A 231 2.44 24.46 -19.93
N LEU A 232 3.29 23.46 -20.00
CA LEU A 232 4.72 23.64 -19.73
C LEU A 232 5.40 24.24 -20.98
N ILE A 233 5.05 25.49 -21.32
CA ILE A 233 5.92 26.34 -22.13
C ILE A 233 7.12 26.61 -21.23
N ILE A 234 8.21 25.90 -21.48
CA ILE A 234 9.53 26.24 -20.96
C ILE A 234 9.90 27.55 -21.64
N THR A 235 9.67 28.68 -20.95
CA THR A 235 10.24 29.98 -21.28
C THR A 235 11.67 30.04 -20.83
#